data_bb36fd51e4c52f4d9a571f133470d2ce
#
_entry.id   bb36fd51e4c52f4d9a571f133470d2ce
#
_cell.length_a   1.000
_cell.length_b   1.000
_cell.length_c   1.000
_cell.angle_alpha   90.00
_cell.angle_beta   90.00
_cell.angle_gamma   90.00
#
_symmetry.space_group_name_H-M   'P 1'
#
loop_
_entity.id
_entity.type
_entity.pdbx_description
1 polymer ?
#
loop_
_entity_poly.entity_id
_entity_poly.type
_entity_poly.pdbx_seq_one_letter_code
_entity_poly.pdbx_strand_id
1 'polypeptide(L)'
;SLNELQQRMARELLQLACDIARQVVRRELTNQPQALLPVVREALDMLVNEGRVATVRLHPHDLSAVENHLRGTYAQGRVQWQADPAVAPGDCLVESAGTVIDGSMEKRWRRAVAALGLVSSWQEGDDDGD
;
A
#
# COMPACT_ATOMS: atom_id res chain seq x y z
N SER A 1 -7.01 28.17 26.73
CA SER A 1 -5.67 28.71 26.97
C SER A 1 -4.89 28.79 25.68
N LEU A 2 -3.81 29.53 25.69
CA LEU A 2 -2.92 29.65 24.54
C LEU A 2 -2.36 28.28 24.13
N ASN A 3 -2.01 27.46 25.11
CA ASN A 3 -1.48 26.13 24.85
C ASN A 3 -2.49 25.24 24.12
N GLU A 4 -3.75 25.29 24.53
CA GLU A 4 -4.80 24.52 23.87
C GLU A 4 -5.02 24.98 22.43
N LEU A 5 -4.97 26.28 22.20
CA LEU A 5 -5.08 26.85 20.86
C LEU A 5 -3.93 26.39 19.98
N GLN A 6 -2.70 26.44 20.49
CA GLN A 6 -1.52 26.00 19.75
C GLN A 6 -1.61 24.52 19.39
N GLN A 7 -2.09 23.69 20.31
CA GLN A 7 -2.25 22.26 20.04
C GLN A 7 -3.30 21.99 18.96
N ARG A 8 -4.39 22.73 18.99
CA ARG A 8 -5.44 22.62 17.97
C ARG A 8 -4.92 23.02 16.60
N MET A 9 -4.20 24.13 16.53
CA MET A 9 -3.60 24.58 15.27
C MET A 9 -2.60 23.57 14.73
N ALA A 10 -1.80 22.97 15.61
CA ALA A 10 -0.84 21.93 15.19
C ALA A 10 -1.56 20.73 14.60
N ARG A 11 -2.65 20.28 15.24
CA ARG A 11 -3.44 19.15 14.71
C ARG A 11 -4.05 19.46 13.35
N GLU A 12 -4.59 20.67 13.20
CA GLU A 12 -5.19 21.09 11.94
C GLU A 12 -4.13 21.17 10.83
N LEU A 13 -2.94 21.65 11.15
CA LEU A 13 -1.84 21.74 10.21
C LEU A 13 -1.37 20.34 9.78
N LEU A 14 -1.25 19.42 10.73
CA LEU A 14 -0.86 18.04 10.44
C LEU A 14 -1.92 17.34 9.58
N GLN A 15 -3.19 17.58 9.85
CA GLN A 15 -4.28 17.03 9.06
C GLN A 15 -4.23 17.54 7.62
N LEU A 16 -3.99 18.83 7.43
CA LEU A 16 -3.83 19.42 6.12
C LEU A 16 -2.62 18.82 5.38
N ALA A 17 -1.52 18.63 6.10
CA ALA A 17 -0.33 17.99 5.53
C ALA A 17 -0.64 16.58 5.06
N CYS A 18 -1.39 15.81 5.84
CA CYS A 18 -1.81 14.46 5.45
C CYS A 18 -2.72 14.50 4.21
N ASP A 19 -3.64 15.46 4.14
CA ASP A 19 -4.52 15.60 2.98
C ASP A 19 -3.71 15.84 1.70
N ILE A 20 -2.75 16.72 1.77
CA ILE A 20 -1.87 17.03 0.63
C ILE A 20 -1.03 15.81 0.26
N ALA A 21 -0.46 15.15 1.26
CA ALA A 21 0.37 13.96 1.04
C ALA A 21 -0.40 12.85 0.36
N ARG A 22 -1.67 12.59 0.78
CA ARG A 22 -2.51 11.60 0.13
C ARG A 22 -2.72 11.90 -1.34
N GLN A 23 -2.98 13.15 -1.68
CA GLN A 23 -3.17 13.55 -3.08
C GLN A 23 -1.92 13.30 -3.91
N VAL A 24 -0.75 13.67 -3.37
CA VAL A 24 0.52 13.46 -4.06
C VAL A 24 0.80 11.98 -4.28
N VAL A 25 0.60 11.16 -3.26
CA VAL A 25 0.85 9.71 -3.35
C VAL A 25 -0.11 9.05 -4.33
N ARG A 26 -1.40 9.41 -4.30
CA ARG A 26 -2.36 8.86 -5.25
C ARG A 26 -1.99 9.16 -6.69
N ARG A 27 -1.53 10.37 -6.93
CA ARG A 27 -1.10 10.79 -8.25
C ARG A 27 0.12 9.99 -8.71
N GLU A 28 1.08 9.81 -7.83
CA GLU A 28 2.28 9.03 -8.11
C GLU A 28 1.93 7.58 -8.46
N LEU A 29 1.05 6.95 -7.69
CA LEU A 29 0.62 5.58 -7.94
C LEU A 29 -0.12 5.42 -9.26
N THR A 30 -0.92 6.42 -9.64
CA THR A 30 -1.63 6.40 -10.92
C THR A 30 -0.66 6.52 -12.10
N ASN A 31 0.33 7.39 -11.99
CA ASN A 31 1.26 7.69 -13.07
C ASN A 31 2.40 6.68 -13.16
N GLN A 32 2.75 6.04 -12.05
CA GLN A 32 3.87 5.12 -11.98
C GLN A 32 3.49 3.83 -11.22
N PRO A 33 2.77 2.92 -11.88
CA PRO A 33 2.37 1.66 -11.24
C PRO A 33 3.55 0.81 -10.77
N GLN A 34 4.73 1.00 -11.36
CA GLN A 34 5.94 0.32 -10.92
C GLN A 34 6.38 0.72 -9.51
N ALA A 35 5.79 1.77 -8.92
CA ALA A 35 6.02 2.10 -7.52
C ALA A 35 5.59 0.98 -6.57
N LEU A 36 4.75 0.05 -7.04
CA LEU A 36 4.38 -1.14 -6.27
C LEU A 36 5.49 -2.20 -6.19
N LEU A 37 6.49 -2.14 -7.08
CA LEU A 37 7.52 -3.17 -7.14
C LEU A 37 8.20 -3.43 -5.79
N PRO A 38 8.66 -2.42 -5.05
CA PRO A 38 9.30 -2.68 -3.75
C PRO A 38 8.36 -3.35 -2.75
N VAL A 39 7.08 -3.00 -2.78
CA VAL A 39 6.08 -3.56 -1.86
C VAL A 39 5.84 -5.03 -2.15
N VAL A 40 5.65 -5.37 -3.42
CA VAL A 40 5.44 -6.76 -3.84
C VAL A 40 6.69 -7.60 -3.58
N ARG A 41 7.86 -7.05 -3.87
CA ARG A 41 9.13 -7.74 -3.66
C ARG A 41 9.35 -8.05 -2.18
N GLU A 42 9.13 -7.07 -1.33
CA GLU A 42 9.28 -7.26 0.12
C GLU A 42 8.34 -8.34 0.63
N ALA A 43 7.07 -8.31 0.20
CA ALA A 43 6.09 -9.31 0.61
C ALA A 43 6.48 -10.72 0.11
N LEU A 44 6.92 -10.83 -1.13
CA LEU A 44 7.36 -12.11 -1.70
C LEU A 44 8.57 -12.65 -0.96
N ASP A 45 9.53 -11.80 -0.65
CA ASP A 45 10.75 -12.22 0.05
C ASP A 45 10.43 -12.77 1.44
N MET A 46 9.35 -12.31 2.07
CA MET A 46 8.90 -12.85 3.34
C MET A 46 8.26 -14.23 3.22
N LEU A 47 7.64 -14.54 2.07
CA LEU A 47 6.80 -15.74 1.92
C LEU A 47 7.43 -16.85 1.10
N VAL A 48 8.35 -16.53 0.19
CA VAL A 48 8.87 -17.50 -0.77
C VAL A 48 9.97 -18.41 -0.21
N ASN A 49 10.42 -18.15 1.02
CA ASN A 49 11.60 -18.81 1.60
C ASN A 49 11.47 -20.32 1.84
N GLU A 50 10.27 -20.90 1.78
CA GLU A 50 10.06 -22.30 2.19
C GLU A 50 9.68 -23.22 1.02
N GLY A 51 9.97 -22.83 -0.19
CA GLY A 51 9.67 -23.67 -1.35
C GLY A 51 8.20 -23.75 -1.70
N ARG A 52 7.37 -22.86 -1.17
CA ARG A 52 5.94 -22.82 -1.44
C ARG A 52 5.61 -21.77 -2.49
N VAL A 53 4.50 -22.00 -3.18
CA VAL A 53 4.03 -21.07 -4.21
C VAL A 53 3.37 -19.88 -3.53
N ALA A 54 3.71 -18.69 -3.95
CA ALA A 54 3.04 -17.46 -3.54
C ALA A 54 2.14 -16.97 -4.67
N THR A 55 0.98 -16.44 -4.29
CA THR A 55 0.05 -15.81 -5.25
C THR A 55 0.03 -14.32 -4.98
N VAL A 56 0.26 -13.53 -6.03
CA VAL A 56 0.21 -12.07 -5.97
C VAL A 56 -1.04 -11.61 -6.70
N ARG A 57 -1.91 -10.89 -5.99
CA ARG A 57 -3.13 -10.32 -6.56
C ARG A 57 -2.99 -8.83 -6.68
N LEU A 58 -3.22 -8.32 -7.85
CA LEU A 58 -3.11 -6.90 -8.18
C LEU A 58 -4.29 -6.49 -9.05
N HIS A 59 -4.62 -5.21 -9.00
CA HIS A 59 -5.53 -4.66 -9.99
C HIS A 59 -5.00 -4.90 -11.39
N PRO A 60 -5.84 -5.24 -12.38
CA PRO A 60 -5.39 -5.51 -13.74
C PRO A 60 -4.52 -4.40 -14.35
N HIS A 61 -4.82 -3.14 -13.98
CA HIS A 61 -4.04 -2.01 -14.46
C HIS A 61 -2.57 -2.05 -14.00
N ASP A 62 -2.32 -2.57 -12.80
CA ASP A 62 -0.98 -2.62 -12.22
C ASP A 62 -0.24 -3.91 -12.54
N LEU A 63 -0.98 -4.97 -12.86
CA LEU A 63 -0.42 -6.31 -12.97
C LEU A 63 0.70 -6.40 -14.01
N SER A 64 0.45 -5.89 -15.21
CA SER A 64 1.43 -6.01 -16.29
C SER A 64 2.74 -5.31 -15.96
N ALA A 65 2.67 -4.14 -15.34
CA ALA A 65 3.86 -3.38 -14.96
C ALA A 65 4.69 -4.12 -13.93
N VAL A 66 4.04 -4.69 -12.91
CA VAL A 66 4.73 -5.38 -11.81
C VAL A 66 5.26 -6.74 -12.28
N GLU A 67 4.42 -7.54 -12.94
CA GLU A 67 4.80 -8.88 -13.39
C GLU A 67 5.99 -8.83 -14.35
N ASN A 68 5.96 -7.91 -15.30
CA ASN A 68 7.03 -7.81 -16.29
C ASN A 68 8.39 -7.47 -15.67
N HIS A 69 8.40 -6.65 -14.63
CA HIS A 69 9.62 -6.28 -13.94
C HIS A 69 10.18 -7.39 -13.05
N LEU A 70 9.30 -8.24 -12.50
CA LEU A 70 9.72 -9.31 -11.60
C LEU A 70 9.80 -10.67 -12.29
N ARG A 71 9.51 -10.73 -13.59
CA ARG A 71 9.63 -11.96 -14.37
C ARG A 71 11.09 -12.41 -14.37
N GLY A 72 11.32 -13.64 -13.98
CA GLY A 72 12.67 -14.18 -13.89
C GLY A 72 13.43 -13.89 -12.60
N THR A 73 12.88 -13.03 -11.72
CA THR A 73 13.48 -12.78 -10.41
C THR A 73 13.32 -13.97 -9.46
N TYR A 74 12.20 -14.67 -9.58
CA TYR A 74 11.91 -15.86 -8.77
C TYR A 74 11.93 -17.10 -9.65
N ALA A 75 12.21 -18.26 -9.03
CA ALA A 75 12.23 -19.52 -9.76
C ALA A 75 10.88 -19.78 -10.43
N GLN A 76 10.90 -20.38 -11.62
CA GLN A 76 9.70 -20.67 -12.37
C GLN A 76 8.70 -21.48 -11.54
N GLY A 77 7.43 -21.06 -11.55
CA GLY A 77 6.37 -21.72 -10.80
C GLY A 77 6.28 -21.32 -9.33
N ARG A 78 7.17 -20.47 -8.83
CA ARG A 78 7.16 -20.04 -7.43
C ARG A 78 6.17 -18.91 -7.17
N VAL A 79 5.86 -18.11 -8.17
CA VAL A 79 4.96 -16.98 -8.04
C VAL A 79 3.88 -17.10 -9.09
N GLN A 80 2.63 -17.01 -8.65
CA GLN A 80 1.48 -16.92 -9.54
C GLN A 80 0.95 -15.49 -9.50
N TRP A 81 0.76 -14.91 -10.67
CA TRP A 81 0.27 -13.54 -10.83
C TRP A 81 -1.20 -13.57 -11.20
N GLN A 82 -2.02 -12.85 -10.46
CA GLN A 82 -3.46 -12.89 -10.66
C GLN A 82 -4.03 -11.48 -10.69
N ALA A 83 -4.68 -11.14 -11.81
CA ALA A 83 -5.46 -9.91 -11.92
C ALA A 83 -6.74 -10.05 -11.12
N ASP A 84 -7.03 -9.06 -10.29
CA ASP A 84 -8.23 -9.06 -9.47
C ASP A 84 -8.84 -7.65 -9.43
N PRO A 85 -9.97 -7.44 -10.12
CA PRO A 85 -10.61 -6.12 -10.12
C PRO A 85 -11.08 -5.65 -8.74
N ALA A 86 -11.22 -6.56 -7.79
CA ALA A 86 -11.60 -6.21 -6.42
C ALA A 86 -10.44 -5.60 -5.63
N VAL A 87 -9.21 -5.78 -6.09
CA VAL A 87 -8.04 -5.13 -5.50
C VAL A 87 -7.94 -3.73 -6.09
N ALA A 88 -7.90 -2.71 -5.24
CA ALA A 88 -7.82 -1.34 -5.71
C ALA A 88 -6.48 -1.04 -6.37
N PRO A 89 -6.42 -0.14 -7.35
CA PRO A 89 -5.14 0.30 -7.91
C PRO A 89 -4.22 0.81 -6.80
N GLY A 90 -2.95 0.42 -6.84
CA GLY A 90 -1.99 0.76 -5.81
C GLY A 90 -1.93 -0.22 -4.64
N ASP A 91 -2.88 -1.14 -4.55
CA ASP A 91 -2.90 -2.18 -3.53
C ASP A 91 -2.33 -3.48 -4.07
N CYS A 92 -1.92 -4.36 -3.16
CA CYS A 92 -1.58 -5.74 -3.50
C CYS A 92 -1.89 -6.67 -2.34
N LEU A 93 -2.19 -7.93 -2.67
CA LEU A 93 -2.34 -9.01 -1.71
C LEU A 93 -1.40 -10.11 -2.11
N VAL A 94 -0.60 -10.59 -1.16
CA VAL A 94 0.32 -11.70 -1.41
C VAL A 94 0.01 -12.80 -0.41
N GLU A 95 -0.25 -14.00 -0.91
CA GLU A 95 -0.58 -15.13 -0.04
C GLU A 95 0.24 -16.36 -0.38
N SER A 96 0.57 -17.12 0.64
CA SER A 96 1.26 -18.39 0.52
C SER A 96 0.88 -19.26 1.71
N ALA A 97 0.39 -20.48 1.43
CA ALA A 97 0.12 -21.49 2.45
C ALA A 97 -0.75 -20.99 3.62
N GLY A 98 -1.75 -20.18 3.33
CA GLY A 98 -2.66 -19.65 4.34
C GLY A 98 -2.20 -18.37 5.01
N THR A 99 -0.98 -17.91 4.74
CA THR A 99 -0.48 -16.61 5.23
C THR A 99 -0.77 -15.55 4.17
N VAL A 100 -1.38 -14.45 4.61
CA VAL A 100 -1.72 -13.33 3.72
C VAL A 100 -0.96 -12.10 4.18
N ILE A 101 -0.28 -11.45 3.25
CA ILE A 101 0.31 -10.14 3.49
C ILE A 101 -0.54 -9.12 2.74
N ASP A 102 -1.11 -8.20 3.52
CA ASP A 102 -1.92 -7.11 3.00
C ASP A 102 -1.01 -5.92 2.69
N GLY A 103 -0.76 -5.71 1.41
CA GLY A 103 0.01 -4.58 0.91
C GLY A 103 -0.85 -3.40 0.49
N SER A 104 -2.04 -3.25 1.08
CA SER A 104 -2.93 -2.13 0.73
C SER A 104 -2.31 -0.78 1.09
N MET A 105 -2.73 0.24 0.36
CA MET A 105 -2.35 1.63 0.68
C MET A 105 -2.87 2.05 2.04
N GLU A 106 -4.06 1.58 2.42
CA GLU A 106 -4.60 1.88 3.74
C GLU A 106 -3.63 1.46 4.84
N LYS A 107 -3.14 0.25 4.76
CA LYS A 107 -2.24 -0.30 5.79
C LYS A 107 -0.88 0.39 5.77
N ARG A 108 -0.34 0.62 4.58
CA ARG A 108 0.95 1.30 4.42
C ARG A 108 0.87 2.76 4.87
N TRP A 109 -0.23 3.43 4.54
CA TRP A 109 -0.46 4.81 4.95
C TRP A 109 -0.55 4.92 6.47
N ARG A 110 -1.38 4.07 7.10
CA ARG A 110 -1.52 4.08 8.57
C ARG A 110 -0.19 3.87 9.27
N ARG A 111 0.62 2.96 8.75
CA ARG A 111 1.95 2.69 9.32
C ARG A 111 2.87 3.90 9.17
N ALA A 112 2.88 4.52 8.01
CA ALA A 112 3.74 5.67 7.74
C ALA A 112 3.39 6.86 8.64
N VAL A 113 2.10 7.19 8.76
CA VAL A 113 1.70 8.33 9.59
C VAL A 113 1.80 8.02 11.08
N ALA A 114 1.65 6.76 11.48
CA ALA A 114 1.83 6.35 12.88
C ALA A 114 3.25 6.64 13.36
N ALA A 115 4.24 6.53 12.49
CA ALA A 115 5.62 6.87 12.82
C ALA A 115 5.78 8.36 13.19
N LEU A 116 4.84 9.19 12.78
CA LEU A 116 4.80 10.62 13.13
C LEU A 116 3.88 10.90 14.32
N GLY A 117 3.34 9.85 14.96
CA GLY A 117 2.40 9.99 16.06
C GLY A 117 0.99 10.35 15.61
N LEU A 118 0.65 10.10 14.34
CA LEU A 118 -0.64 10.49 13.78
C LEU A 118 -1.52 9.27 13.54
N VAL A 119 -2.83 9.51 13.57
CA VAL A 119 -3.85 8.55 13.16
C VAL A 119 -4.59 9.17 11.98
N SER A 120 -4.50 8.54 10.82
CA SER A 120 -5.11 9.05 9.60
C SER A 120 -5.45 7.87 8.70
N SER A 121 -6.64 7.89 8.11
CA SER A 121 -7.11 6.87 7.18
C SER A 121 -6.72 7.26 5.75
N TRP A 122 -6.43 6.26 4.93
CA TRP A 122 -6.22 6.48 3.50
C TRP A 122 -7.51 6.91 2.82
N GLN A 123 -8.64 6.36 3.26
CA GLN A 123 -9.99 6.72 2.79
C GLN A 123 -10.56 7.84 3.64
N GLU A 124 -9.99 9.01 3.53
CA GLU A 124 -10.30 10.10 4.43
C GLU A 124 -11.75 10.56 4.41
N GLY A 125 -12.39 10.54 3.25
CA GLY A 125 -13.78 10.95 3.15
C GLY A 125 -14.71 10.19 4.07
N ASP A 126 -14.31 9.02 4.51
CA ASP A 126 -15.10 8.18 5.41
C ASP A 126 -14.93 8.56 6.87
N ASP A 127 -13.89 9.30 7.20
CA ASP A 127 -13.60 9.69 8.58
C ASP A 127 -14.32 10.97 8.99
N ASP A 128 -14.85 11.69 8.03
CA ASP A 128 -15.52 12.96 8.28
C ASP A 128 -17.01 12.79 8.57
N GLY A 129 -17.45 11.58 8.72
CA GLY A 129 -18.85 11.24 8.97
C GLY A 129 -19.35 11.52 10.37
N ASP A 130 -18.60 12.24 11.13
CA ASP A 130 -19.00 12.56 12.48
C ASP A 130 -19.98 13.71 12.56
#